data_ca2a3591c8cb4b53bdd5d42eae784545
#
_entry.id   ca2a3591c8cb4b53bdd5d42eae784545
#
_cell.length_a   1.000
_cell.length_b   1.000
_cell.length_c   1.000
_cell.angle_alpha   90.00
_cell.angle_beta   90.00
_cell.angle_gamma   90.00
#
_symmetry.space_group_name_H-M   'P 1'
#
loop_
_entity.id
_entity.type
_entity.pdbx_description
1 polymer ?
#
loop_
_entity_poly.entity_id
_entity_poly.type
_entity_poly.pdbx_seq_one_letter_code
_entity_poly.pdbx_strand_id
1 'polypeptide(L)'
;MIRPGVMIRQVLASIFKKPATTRYPFVKFGMPEHFRGKITFTPELCIGCKMCVKDCPSNAITITKIGDKQFECVINLAKCVYCAQCVDSCPKKALHASREFELASLDKSKLKAIYGDKLEKKPDEGTAK
;
A
#
# COMPACT_ATOMS: atom_id res chain seq x y z
N MET A 1 -24.05 -36.66 -17.30
CA MET A 1 -23.37 -36.80 -18.60
C MET A 1 -22.72 -35.45 -18.95
N ILE A 2 -21.39 -35.37 -18.95
CA ILE A 2 -20.68 -34.18 -19.36
C ILE A 2 -20.71 -34.16 -20.89
N ARG A 3 -21.36 -33.17 -21.47
CA ARG A 3 -21.38 -32.99 -22.94
C ARG A 3 -20.13 -32.22 -23.34
N PRO A 4 -19.13 -32.83 -24.02
CA PRO A 4 -18.00 -32.12 -24.53
C PRO A 4 -18.48 -31.07 -25.55
N GLY A 5 -17.89 -29.84 -25.47
CA GLY A 5 -18.23 -28.78 -26.44
C GLY A 5 -19.33 -27.81 -26.04
N VAL A 6 -19.96 -27.94 -24.86
CA VAL A 6 -21.02 -27.00 -24.42
C VAL A 6 -20.55 -25.53 -24.41
N MET A 7 -19.27 -25.30 -24.13
CA MET A 7 -18.71 -23.94 -24.06
C MET A 7 -18.17 -23.40 -25.40
N ILE A 8 -18.16 -24.21 -26.47
CA ILE A 8 -17.60 -23.77 -27.78
C ILE A 8 -18.31 -22.50 -28.26
N ARG A 9 -19.63 -22.45 -28.18
CA ARG A 9 -20.42 -21.27 -28.57
C ARG A 9 -19.99 -20.02 -27.80
N GLN A 10 -19.73 -20.14 -26.50
CA GLN A 10 -19.34 -19.02 -25.65
C GLN A 10 -17.90 -18.57 -25.94
N VAL A 11 -17.00 -19.52 -26.17
CA VAL A 11 -15.61 -19.25 -26.56
C VAL A 11 -15.56 -18.53 -27.91
N LEU A 12 -16.28 -19.02 -28.91
CA LEU A 12 -16.35 -18.35 -30.23
C LEU A 12 -16.97 -16.95 -30.14
N ALA A 13 -18.02 -16.78 -29.31
CA ALA A 13 -18.63 -15.47 -29.09
C ALA A 13 -17.68 -14.49 -28.37
N SER A 14 -16.74 -14.97 -27.57
CA SER A 14 -15.78 -14.13 -26.85
C SER A 14 -14.74 -13.48 -27.76
N ILE A 15 -14.46 -14.07 -28.94
CA ILE A 15 -13.53 -13.51 -29.93
C ILE A 15 -14.02 -12.13 -30.42
N PHE A 16 -15.34 -11.97 -30.56
CA PHE A 16 -15.97 -10.73 -31.05
C PHE A 16 -16.36 -9.76 -29.91
N LYS A 17 -16.16 -10.14 -28.65
CA LYS A 17 -16.47 -9.27 -27.51
C LYS A 17 -15.30 -8.35 -27.19
N LYS A 18 -15.63 -7.10 -26.86
CA LYS A 18 -14.63 -6.13 -26.36
C LYS A 18 -14.01 -6.66 -25.04
N PRO A 19 -12.68 -6.60 -24.89
CA PRO A 19 -12.04 -7.04 -23.65
C PRO A 19 -12.54 -6.22 -22.44
N ALA A 20 -12.79 -6.89 -21.32
CA ALA A 20 -13.17 -6.25 -20.07
C ALA A 20 -11.97 -5.71 -19.28
N THR A 21 -10.77 -6.11 -19.67
CA THR A 21 -9.52 -5.67 -19.03
C THR A 21 -9.06 -4.32 -19.58
N THR A 22 -8.41 -3.54 -18.71
CA THR A 22 -7.75 -2.30 -19.11
C THR A 22 -6.32 -2.56 -19.53
N ARG A 23 -5.76 -1.68 -20.38
CA ARG A 23 -4.39 -1.79 -20.85
C ARG A 23 -3.41 -1.18 -19.83
N TYR A 24 -3.40 -1.70 -18.62
CA TYR A 24 -2.38 -1.34 -17.64
C TYR A 24 -1.00 -1.85 -18.13
N PRO A 25 0.11 -1.10 -18.00
CA PRO A 25 0.28 0.19 -17.31
C PRO A 25 0.02 1.45 -18.17
N PHE A 26 -0.34 1.29 -19.44
CA PHE A 26 -0.54 2.43 -20.35
C PHE A 26 -1.77 3.27 -19.99
N VAL A 27 -2.80 2.63 -19.46
CA VAL A 27 -4.01 3.30 -18.96
C VAL A 27 -4.11 3.03 -17.49
N LYS A 28 -3.88 4.07 -16.67
CA LYS A 28 -4.05 4.02 -15.21
C LYS A 28 -5.43 4.55 -14.85
N PHE A 29 -6.07 3.92 -13.84
CA PHE A 29 -7.28 4.52 -13.27
C PHE A 29 -6.99 5.19 -11.95
N GLY A 30 -7.80 6.23 -11.64
CA GLY A 30 -7.78 6.85 -10.34
C GLY A 30 -8.26 5.87 -9.27
N MET A 31 -7.50 5.71 -8.20
CA MET A 31 -7.92 4.91 -7.06
C MET A 31 -9.00 5.62 -6.26
N PRO A 32 -10.00 4.91 -5.73
CA PRO A 32 -11.05 5.48 -4.89
C PRO A 32 -10.48 6.10 -3.61
N GLU A 33 -11.25 6.97 -2.95
CA GLU A 33 -10.80 7.67 -1.75
C GLU A 33 -10.44 6.75 -0.59
N HIS A 34 -11.18 5.66 -0.44
CA HIS A 34 -10.99 4.68 0.63
C HIS A 34 -10.02 3.55 0.24
N PHE A 35 -9.15 3.79 -0.73
CA PHE A 35 -8.18 2.78 -1.14
C PHE A 35 -7.13 2.57 -0.06
N ARG A 36 -6.86 1.30 0.26
CA ARG A 36 -5.87 0.89 1.27
C ARG A 36 -4.52 0.60 0.60
N GLY A 37 -3.86 1.65 0.14
CA GLY A 37 -2.52 1.54 -0.46
C GLY A 37 -1.41 1.66 0.57
N LYS A 38 -0.28 2.22 0.16
CA LYS A 38 0.89 2.43 1.02
C LYS A 38 0.53 3.25 2.25
N ILE A 39 0.98 2.79 3.40
CA ILE A 39 0.82 3.52 4.66
C ILE A 39 1.91 4.58 4.76
N THR A 40 1.50 5.82 4.98
CA THR A 40 2.35 6.98 5.24
C THR A 40 2.29 7.37 6.71
N PHE A 41 3.36 7.95 7.22
CA PHE A 41 3.48 8.36 8.61
C PHE A 41 3.88 9.83 8.72
N THR A 42 3.21 10.58 9.59
CA THR A 42 3.50 11.97 9.91
C THR A 42 4.11 12.05 11.31
N PRO A 43 5.43 12.29 11.44
CA PRO A 43 6.14 12.25 12.72
C PRO A 43 5.62 13.26 13.74
N GLU A 44 5.21 14.44 13.29
CA GLU A 44 4.76 15.57 14.13
C GLU A 44 3.52 15.25 14.98
N LEU A 45 2.65 14.39 14.46
CA LEU A 45 1.42 14.00 15.14
C LEU A 45 1.60 12.81 16.08
N CYS A 46 2.74 12.13 16.00
CA CYS A 46 2.98 10.92 16.78
C CYS A 46 3.31 11.23 18.23
N ILE A 47 2.62 10.55 19.15
CA ILE A 47 2.87 10.63 20.61
C ILE A 47 3.62 9.41 21.15
N GLY A 48 4.00 8.47 20.29
CA GLY A 48 4.74 7.28 20.68
C GLY A 48 3.95 6.23 21.49
N CYS A 49 2.62 6.21 21.41
CA CYS A 49 1.77 5.28 22.18
C CYS A 49 1.93 3.80 21.78
N LYS A 50 2.54 3.51 20.62
CA LYS A 50 2.80 2.15 20.09
C LYS A 50 1.56 1.27 19.88
N MET A 51 0.35 1.83 19.87
CA MET A 51 -0.87 1.05 19.59
C MET A 51 -0.81 0.44 18.18
N CYS A 52 -0.39 1.21 17.19
CA CYS A 52 -0.23 0.73 15.81
C CYS A 52 0.76 -0.46 15.68
N VAL A 53 1.74 -0.57 16.57
CA VAL A 53 2.67 -1.71 16.61
C VAL A 53 1.97 -2.95 17.20
N LYS A 54 1.17 -2.77 18.26
CA LYS A 54 0.45 -3.88 18.92
C LYS A 54 -0.66 -4.45 18.04
N ASP A 55 -1.39 -3.56 17.36
CA ASP A 55 -2.55 -3.93 16.55
C ASP A 55 -2.17 -4.41 15.14
N CYS A 56 -0.88 -4.36 14.80
CA CYS A 56 -0.41 -4.83 13.51
C CYS A 56 -0.35 -6.36 13.45
N PRO A 57 -1.20 -7.05 12.65
CA PRO A 57 -1.25 -8.51 12.62
C PRO A 57 0.02 -9.15 12.05
N SER A 58 0.77 -8.43 11.22
CA SER A 58 1.99 -8.91 10.57
C SER A 58 3.28 -8.39 11.22
N ASN A 59 3.20 -7.64 12.33
CA ASN A 59 4.35 -7.00 12.97
C ASN A 59 5.24 -6.23 11.96
N ALA A 60 4.60 -5.49 11.04
CA ALA A 60 5.27 -4.76 9.98
C ALA A 60 5.77 -3.38 10.42
N ILE A 61 5.34 -2.87 11.59
CA ILE A 61 5.59 -1.52 12.07
C ILE A 61 6.52 -1.55 13.27
N THR A 62 7.54 -0.71 13.25
CA THR A 62 8.44 -0.49 14.39
C THR A 62 8.52 1.01 14.66
N ILE A 63 8.31 1.42 15.93
CA ILE A 63 8.45 2.82 16.34
C ILE A 63 9.59 2.91 17.35
N THR A 64 10.56 3.78 17.03
CA THR A 64 11.73 4.05 17.85
C THR A 64 11.72 5.53 18.28
N LYS A 65 11.99 5.81 19.55
CA LYS A 65 12.17 7.18 20.03
C LYS A 65 13.59 7.65 19.72
N ILE A 66 13.74 8.74 18.97
CA ILE A 66 15.04 9.30 18.64
C ILE A 66 15.37 10.50 19.54
N GLY A 67 14.37 11.29 19.91
CA GLY A 67 14.58 12.51 20.72
C GLY A 67 13.37 12.83 21.58
N ASP A 68 13.38 14.02 22.21
CA ASP A 68 12.20 14.52 22.92
C ASP A 68 11.08 14.81 21.90
N LYS A 69 10.00 14.03 21.99
CA LYS A 69 8.81 14.08 21.11
C LYS A 69 9.08 13.75 19.64
N GLN A 70 10.26 13.19 19.30
CA GLN A 70 10.58 12.75 17.96
C GLN A 70 10.58 11.22 17.88
N PHE A 71 9.78 10.70 16.97
CA PHE A 71 9.61 9.27 16.77
C PHE A 71 9.92 8.89 15.32
N GLU A 72 10.76 7.88 15.15
CA GLU A 72 11.00 7.23 13.87
C GLU A 72 10.03 6.06 13.73
N CYS A 73 9.39 5.98 12.58
CA CYS A 73 8.54 4.87 12.22
C CYS A 73 9.13 4.13 11.03
N VAL A 74 9.42 2.86 11.22
CA VAL A 74 9.86 1.97 10.15
C VAL A 74 8.71 1.05 9.79
N ILE A 75 8.24 1.12 8.57
CA ILE A 75 7.17 0.27 8.03
C ILE A 75 7.76 -0.67 7.00
N ASN A 76 7.70 -1.98 7.28
CA ASN A 76 8.14 -3.00 6.33
C ASN A 76 6.97 -3.37 5.40
N LEU A 77 6.93 -2.75 4.23
CA LEU A 77 5.88 -2.98 3.23
C LEU A 77 5.86 -4.42 2.69
N ALA A 78 7.01 -5.13 2.76
CA ALA A 78 7.08 -6.54 2.36
C ALA A 78 6.35 -7.49 3.34
N LYS A 79 6.12 -7.04 4.60
CA LYS A 79 5.35 -7.78 5.60
C LYS A 79 3.93 -7.25 5.75
N CYS A 80 3.68 -6.01 5.30
CA CYS A 80 2.41 -5.33 5.47
C CYS A 80 1.31 -6.01 4.64
N VAL A 81 0.16 -6.27 5.26
CA VAL A 81 -1.03 -6.83 4.59
C VAL A 81 -2.03 -5.74 4.17
N TYR A 82 -1.67 -4.48 4.31
CA TYR A 82 -2.48 -3.30 3.92
C TYR A 82 -3.90 -3.31 4.50
N CYS A 83 -4.07 -3.83 5.71
CA CYS A 83 -5.38 -3.90 6.39
C CYS A 83 -5.89 -2.53 6.89
N ALA A 84 -5.01 -1.51 6.95
CA ALA A 84 -5.25 -0.18 7.51
C ALA A 84 -5.60 -0.14 9.01
N GLN A 85 -5.53 -1.25 9.76
CA GLN A 85 -5.82 -1.29 11.19
C GLN A 85 -4.98 -0.27 11.99
N CYS A 86 -3.72 -0.08 11.62
CA CYS A 86 -2.83 0.90 12.26
C CYS A 86 -3.29 2.36 12.07
N VAL A 87 -4.01 2.66 10.99
CA VAL A 87 -4.61 3.98 10.73
C VAL A 87 -5.80 4.19 11.67
N ASP A 88 -6.66 3.17 11.79
CA ASP A 88 -7.85 3.23 12.64
C ASP A 88 -7.50 3.26 14.12
N SER A 89 -6.48 2.50 14.54
CA SER A 89 -6.00 2.45 15.93
C SER A 89 -5.22 3.69 16.37
N CYS A 90 -4.85 4.59 15.47
CA CYS A 90 -4.05 5.75 15.80
C CYS A 90 -4.90 6.91 16.33
N PRO A 91 -4.85 7.24 17.65
CA PRO A 91 -5.69 8.31 18.25
C PRO A 91 -5.35 9.69 17.72
N LYS A 92 -4.11 9.91 17.26
CA LYS A 92 -3.64 11.17 16.70
C LYS A 92 -3.64 11.22 15.18
N LYS A 93 -4.12 10.15 14.53
CA LYS A 93 -4.15 10.04 13.07
C LYS A 93 -2.80 10.37 12.42
N ALA A 94 -1.71 9.90 13.03
CA ALA A 94 -0.37 10.06 12.49
C ALA A 94 -0.06 9.12 11.32
N LEU A 95 -0.91 8.12 11.09
CA LEU A 95 -0.80 7.16 10.00
C LEU A 95 -1.96 7.36 9.03
N HIS A 96 -1.65 7.34 7.74
CA HIS A 96 -2.63 7.49 6.65
C HIS A 96 -2.41 6.42 5.59
N ALA A 97 -3.50 5.93 5.00
CA ALA A 97 -3.44 5.09 3.81
C ALA A 97 -3.41 6.00 2.58
N SER A 98 -2.41 5.85 1.73
CA SER A 98 -2.31 6.58 0.46
C SER A 98 -2.99 5.82 -0.67
N ARG A 99 -3.11 6.47 -1.83
CA ARG A 99 -3.62 5.82 -3.06
C ARG A 99 -2.53 5.13 -3.86
N GLU A 100 -1.28 5.13 -3.36
CA GLU A 100 -0.15 4.48 -4.01
C GLU A 100 -0.26 2.96 -3.89
N PHE A 101 -0.28 2.28 -5.02
CA PHE A 101 -0.33 0.81 -5.10
C PHE A 101 0.84 0.22 -5.90
N GLU A 102 1.57 1.05 -6.66
CA GLU A 102 2.70 0.61 -7.48
C GLU A 102 3.95 0.45 -6.59
N LEU A 103 3.93 -0.57 -5.73
CA LEU A 103 4.98 -0.82 -4.75
C LEU A 103 5.87 -2.03 -5.11
N ALA A 104 5.72 -2.57 -6.31
CA ALA A 104 6.50 -3.71 -6.74
C ALA A 104 7.99 -3.38 -6.82
N SER A 105 8.81 -4.18 -6.17
CA SER A 105 10.27 -4.05 -6.19
C SER A 105 10.94 -5.40 -6.15
N LEU A 106 12.03 -5.56 -6.88
CA LEU A 106 12.87 -6.76 -6.83
C LEU A 106 13.66 -6.85 -5.52
N ASP A 107 14.00 -5.69 -4.93
CA ASP A 107 14.77 -5.61 -3.71
C ASP A 107 13.87 -5.40 -2.49
N LYS A 108 13.90 -6.33 -1.53
CA LYS A 108 13.16 -6.22 -0.27
C LYS A 108 13.59 -5.03 0.59
N SER A 109 14.82 -4.56 0.44
CA SER A 109 15.33 -3.38 1.17
C SER A 109 14.58 -2.10 0.80
N LYS A 110 14.17 -1.96 -0.47
CA LYS A 110 13.39 -0.82 -0.97
C LYS A 110 11.94 -0.80 -0.45
N LEU A 111 11.46 -1.95 0.04
CA LEU A 111 10.14 -2.09 0.64
C LEU A 111 10.11 -1.73 2.13
N LYS A 112 11.18 -1.18 2.69
CA LYS A 112 11.21 -0.59 4.02
C LYS A 112 11.03 0.92 3.90
N ALA A 113 9.89 1.42 4.31
CA ALA A 113 9.63 2.86 4.41
C ALA A 113 10.07 3.33 5.79
N ILE A 114 11.03 4.25 5.84
CA ILE A 114 11.56 4.85 7.07
C ILE A 114 11.08 6.29 7.11
N TYR A 115 10.33 6.63 8.14
CA TYR A 115 9.82 7.97 8.40
C TYR A 115 10.41 8.50 9.69
N GLY A 116 11.17 9.60 9.62
CA GLY A 116 11.79 10.25 10.76
C GLY A 116 12.39 11.58 10.34
N ASP A 117 12.78 12.42 11.29
CA ASP A 117 13.15 13.83 11.10
C ASP A 117 14.40 14.10 10.21
N LYS A 118 15.05 13.06 9.69
CA LYS A 118 16.29 13.25 8.89
C LYS A 118 16.29 12.62 7.49
N LEU A 119 15.26 11.90 7.07
CA LEU A 119 15.26 11.25 5.76
C LEU A 119 13.87 11.26 5.12
N GLU A 120 13.32 12.42 4.81
CA GLU A 120 12.39 12.56 3.70
C GLU A 120 13.16 12.37 2.38
N LYS A 121 13.51 11.12 2.06
CA LYS A 121 13.72 10.77 0.67
C LYS A 121 12.33 10.68 0.06
N LYS A 122 11.90 11.78 -0.59
CA LYS A 122 10.79 11.77 -1.53
C LYS A 122 10.94 10.55 -2.43
N PRO A 123 9.92 9.71 -2.58
CA PRO A 123 9.89 8.79 -3.69
C PRO A 123 9.94 9.64 -4.97
N ASP A 124 10.87 9.33 -5.85
CA ASP A 124 11.03 9.96 -7.14
C ASP A 124 9.68 10.11 -7.82
N GLU A 125 9.29 11.35 -8.08
CA GLU A 125 8.27 11.68 -9.07
C GLU A 125 8.80 11.15 -10.41
N GLY A 126 8.46 9.91 -10.71
CA GLY A 126 8.67 9.31 -12.02
C GLY A 126 7.91 10.12 -13.05
N THR A 127 8.63 11.01 -13.67
CA THR A 127 8.43 11.72 -14.92
C THR A 127 7.29 11.16 -15.76
N ALA A 128 6.16 11.87 -15.75
CA ALA A 128 5.21 11.80 -16.83
C ALA A 128 5.87 12.42 -18.09
N LYS A 129 6.11 11.62 -19.10
CA LYS A 129 6.28 12.06 -20.49
C LYS A 129 5.54 11.10 -21.41
#